data_9e1c069335410124ace3ba90e56e5824
#
_entry.id   9e1c069335410124ace3ba90e56e5824
#
_cell.length_a   1.000
_cell.length_b   1.000
_cell.length_c   1.000
_cell.angle_alpha   90.00
_cell.angle_beta   90.00
_cell.angle_gamma   90.00
#
_symmetry.space_group_name_H-M   'P 1'
#
loop_
_entity.id
_entity.type
_entity.pdbx_description
1 polymer ?
#
loop_
_entity_poly.entity_id
_entity_poly.type
_entity_poly.pdbx_seq_one_letter_code
_entity_poly.pdbx_strand_id
1 'polypeptide(L)'
;KSYLNEQLVGLQTADIGTVDAFTQKLVNQYGYTLGISPTFRIMTDKSEQDILKNDVFADLFSDYMTGKQKDFFRQLVHNFSGKDSTAFKNMVYTIYDFSQSTSNPKVWLSDTFLKRAEAFTTFKAIPDQVILDVLTCMQDTADQLQDVTNLEYYKQTTKTGKPTANYQNHLNIIEQLREKALHFESQYGRDGLGCLASDVMDLIPASPAVTVAGEKYPVFKNLQKHLKNLKHLEIIFKYQPESLPLLKVLQAFMQDFSEQYLQAKIQENAFEFSDIAHFAIQILEENDDIRQLYQDKYHEVMVDEYQDNNHMQERLLDLLSNGHNRFMVGDIKQSIYRFRQADPQIFNQTFKDFQANPEHGS
;
A
#
# COMPACT_ATOMS: atom_id res chain seq x y z
N LYS A 1 -10.05 -16.38 46.16
CA LYS A 1 -8.76 -17.11 46.14
C LYS A 1 -8.78 -18.29 45.19
N SER A 2 -9.84 -19.11 45.10
CA SER A 2 -9.96 -20.24 44.14
C SER A 2 -9.85 -19.74 42.70
N TYR A 3 -10.64 -18.76 42.27
CA TYR A 3 -10.61 -18.15 40.96
C TYR A 3 -9.23 -17.62 40.54
N LEU A 4 -8.53 -16.91 41.42
CA LEU A 4 -7.19 -16.39 41.13
C LEU A 4 -6.15 -17.53 40.94
N ASN A 5 -6.29 -18.61 41.71
CA ASN A 5 -5.41 -19.76 41.53
C ASN A 5 -5.69 -20.52 40.20
N GLU A 6 -6.97 -20.62 39.79
CA GLU A 6 -7.34 -21.17 38.51
C GLU A 6 -6.78 -20.32 37.36
N GLN A 7 -6.86 -19.00 37.45
CA GLN A 7 -6.27 -18.09 36.46
C GLN A 7 -4.74 -18.18 36.42
N LEU A 8 -4.07 -18.32 37.56
CA LEU A 8 -2.61 -18.52 37.61
C LEU A 8 -2.16 -19.82 36.96
N VAL A 9 -2.95 -20.89 37.13
CA VAL A 9 -2.69 -22.17 36.42
C VAL A 9 -2.99 -22.02 34.94
N GLY A 10 -4.05 -21.32 34.55
CA GLY A 10 -4.42 -21.03 33.17
C GLY A 10 -3.34 -20.25 32.38
N LEU A 11 -2.62 -19.32 33.05
CA LEU A 11 -1.52 -18.58 32.44
C LEU A 11 -0.39 -19.48 31.94
N GLN A 12 -0.14 -20.62 32.59
CA GLN A 12 0.89 -21.57 32.15
C GLN A 12 0.52 -22.32 30.87
N THR A 13 -0.76 -22.34 30.52
CA THR A 13 -1.30 -23.00 29.30
C THR A 13 -1.73 -22.00 28.24
N ALA A 14 -1.64 -20.69 28.52
CA ALA A 14 -1.92 -19.65 27.56
C ALA A 14 -0.87 -19.62 26.45
N ASP A 15 -1.31 -19.44 25.20
CA ASP A 15 -0.42 -19.25 24.07
C ASP A 15 0.04 -17.80 24.00
N ILE A 16 1.13 -17.49 24.72
CA ILE A 16 1.75 -16.15 24.77
C ILE A 16 3.03 -16.19 23.93
N GLY A 17 3.09 -15.36 22.90
CA GLY A 17 4.27 -15.34 22.03
C GLY A 17 4.08 -14.45 20.81
N THR A 18 5.02 -14.54 19.86
CA THR A 18 4.92 -13.87 18.57
C THR A 18 4.00 -14.65 17.64
N VAL A 19 3.47 -13.96 16.62
CA VAL A 19 2.69 -14.59 15.54
C VAL A 19 3.48 -15.72 14.89
N ASP A 20 4.78 -15.52 14.64
CA ASP A 20 5.66 -16.54 14.04
C ASP A 20 5.78 -17.79 14.90
N ALA A 21 5.95 -17.64 16.21
CA ALA A 21 6.01 -18.78 17.14
C ALA A 21 4.69 -19.55 17.18
N PHE A 22 3.57 -18.84 17.15
CA PHE A 22 2.25 -19.44 17.10
C PHE A 22 2.00 -20.21 15.79
N THR A 23 2.26 -19.59 14.64
CA THR A 23 2.09 -20.23 13.32
C THR A 23 2.98 -21.45 13.15
N GLN A 24 4.24 -21.38 13.63
CA GLN A 24 5.16 -22.52 13.63
C GLN A 24 4.59 -23.69 14.47
N LYS A 25 4.06 -23.41 15.66
CA LYS A 25 3.45 -24.44 16.52
C LYS A 25 2.26 -25.10 15.82
N LEU A 26 1.39 -24.30 15.17
CA LEU A 26 0.23 -24.80 14.45
C LEU A 26 0.64 -25.67 13.26
N VAL A 27 1.61 -25.22 12.45
CA VAL A 27 2.11 -25.99 11.30
C VAL A 27 2.85 -27.28 11.74
N ASN A 28 3.63 -27.24 12.81
CA ASN A 28 4.25 -28.45 13.37
C ASN A 28 3.20 -29.49 13.77
N GLN A 29 2.04 -29.05 14.28
CA GLN A 29 0.99 -29.94 14.74
C GLN A 29 0.10 -30.46 13.60
N TYR A 30 -0.24 -29.63 12.63
CA TYR A 30 -1.25 -29.92 11.61
C TYR A 30 -0.74 -29.82 10.17
N GLY A 31 0.54 -29.51 9.93
CA GLY A 31 1.11 -29.35 8.59
C GLY A 31 1.01 -30.62 7.72
N TYR A 32 0.82 -31.78 8.34
CA TYR A 32 0.57 -33.04 7.63
C TYR A 32 -0.69 -32.99 6.74
N THR A 33 -1.67 -32.14 7.07
CA THR A 33 -2.88 -31.94 6.26
C THR A 33 -2.56 -31.31 4.91
N LEU A 34 -1.46 -30.56 4.81
CA LEU A 34 -0.93 -29.95 3.58
C LEU A 34 0.24 -30.75 2.99
N GLY A 35 0.58 -31.92 3.54
CA GLY A 35 1.72 -32.73 3.11
C GLY A 35 3.08 -32.16 3.55
N ILE A 36 3.11 -31.22 4.50
CA ILE A 36 4.34 -30.64 5.03
C ILE A 36 4.95 -31.62 6.06
N SER A 37 6.23 -31.89 5.89
CA SER A 37 6.99 -32.72 6.85
C SER A 37 7.07 -32.05 8.22
N PRO A 38 6.82 -32.76 9.33
CA PRO A 38 6.95 -32.18 10.67
C PRO A 38 8.40 -31.80 11.05
N THR A 39 9.37 -32.23 10.24
CA THR A 39 10.80 -31.93 10.45
C THR A 39 11.30 -30.78 9.59
N PHE A 40 10.40 -29.93 9.11
CA PHE A 40 10.81 -28.74 8.34
C PHE A 40 11.70 -27.82 9.18
N ARG A 41 12.58 -27.08 8.50
CA ARG A 41 13.39 -26.04 9.14
C ARG A 41 12.95 -24.64 8.65
N ILE A 42 13.20 -23.65 9.47
CA ILE A 42 12.99 -22.26 9.07
C ILE A 42 14.30 -21.68 8.53
N MET A 43 14.26 -21.12 7.32
CA MET A 43 15.39 -20.40 6.73
C MET A 43 15.48 -19.01 7.35
N THR A 44 16.35 -18.86 8.36
CA THR A 44 16.62 -17.59 9.03
C THR A 44 17.78 -16.81 8.40
N ASP A 45 18.66 -17.51 7.68
CA ASP A 45 19.80 -16.90 6.98
C ASP A 45 19.32 -16.28 5.66
N LYS A 46 19.44 -14.95 5.57
CA LYS A 46 19.08 -14.22 4.37
C LYS A 46 19.93 -14.61 3.16
N SER A 47 21.19 -14.98 3.37
CA SER A 47 22.08 -15.40 2.28
C SER A 47 21.58 -16.71 1.64
N GLU A 48 21.08 -17.63 2.43
CA GLU A 48 20.48 -18.87 1.93
C GLU A 48 19.20 -18.57 1.12
N GLN A 49 18.31 -17.75 1.66
CA GLN A 49 17.11 -17.30 0.94
C GLN A 49 17.45 -16.64 -0.39
N ASP A 50 18.45 -15.75 -0.39
CA ASP A 50 18.88 -15.02 -1.59
C ASP A 50 19.50 -15.94 -2.64
N ILE A 51 20.25 -16.97 -2.24
CA ILE A 51 20.80 -17.97 -3.17
C ILE A 51 19.65 -18.73 -3.84
N LEU A 52 18.73 -19.31 -3.07
CA LEU A 52 17.61 -20.06 -3.61
C LEU A 52 16.69 -19.20 -4.50
N LYS A 53 16.41 -17.96 -4.08
CA LYS A 53 15.67 -16.97 -4.91
C LYS A 53 16.38 -16.67 -6.22
N ASN A 54 17.73 -16.52 -6.18
CA ASN A 54 18.52 -16.22 -7.38
C ASN A 54 18.53 -17.39 -8.35
N ASP A 55 18.65 -18.64 -7.89
CA ASP A 55 18.66 -19.82 -8.73
C ASP A 55 17.32 -19.96 -9.46
N VAL A 56 16.20 -19.91 -8.72
CA VAL A 56 14.85 -19.95 -9.32
C VAL A 56 14.63 -18.79 -10.30
N PHE A 57 15.08 -17.59 -9.94
CA PHE A 57 14.97 -16.44 -10.84
C PHE A 57 15.76 -16.64 -12.13
N ALA A 58 17.00 -17.15 -12.05
CA ALA A 58 17.87 -17.32 -13.21
C ALA A 58 17.30 -18.32 -14.20
N ASP A 59 16.81 -19.45 -13.71
CA ASP A 59 16.19 -20.49 -14.54
C ASP A 59 14.93 -19.97 -15.23
N LEU A 60 14.01 -19.42 -14.46
CA LEU A 60 12.77 -18.88 -14.99
C LEU A 60 13.00 -17.70 -15.96
N PHE A 61 13.95 -16.81 -15.64
CA PHE A 61 14.32 -15.70 -16.51
C PHE A 61 14.83 -16.20 -17.89
N SER A 62 15.67 -17.26 -17.89
CA SER A 62 16.15 -17.89 -19.12
C SER A 62 15.00 -18.48 -19.94
N ASP A 63 14.06 -19.13 -19.29
CA ASP A 63 12.89 -19.73 -19.93
C ASP A 63 12.01 -18.66 -20.59
N TYR A 64 11.74 -17.55 -19.91
CA TYR A 64 10.95 -16.45 -20.45
C TYR A 64 11.67 -15.69 -21.57
N MET A 65 13.01 -15.57 -21.51
CA MET A 65 13.82 -14.93 -22.56
C MET A 65 13.80 -15.70 -23.88
N THR A 66 13.48 -17.01 -23.85
CA THR A 66 13.47 -17.88 -25.03
C THR A 66 12.08 -18.44 -25.38
N GLY A 67 11.12 -18.33 -24.46
CA GLY A 67 9.79 -18.91 -24.54
C GLY A 67 8.82 -18.22 -25.51
N LYS A 68 7.55 -18.59 -25.44
CA LYS A 68 6.50 -18.09 -26.37
C LYS A 68 6.24 -16.59 -26.24
N GLN A 69 6.44 -16.00 -25.08
CA GLN A 69 6.20 -14.57 -24.81
C GLN A 69 7.49 -13.75 -24.80
N LYS A 70 8.59 -14.30 -25.35
CA LYS A 70 9.93 -13.70 -25.31
C LYS A 70 9.99 -12.24 -25.76
N ASP A 71 9.22 -11.84 -26.76
CA ASP A 71 9.30 -10.48 -27.31
C ASP A 71 8.72 -9.46 -26.33
N PHE A 72 7.57 -9.74 -25.74
CA PHE A 72 7.00 -8.90 -24.66
C PHE A 72 7.87 -8.94 -23.40
N PHE A 73 8.41 -10.10 -23.03
CA PHE A 73 9.26 -10.22 -21.86
C PHE A 73 10.58 -9.45 -22.04
N ARG A 74 11.22 -9.53 -23.21
CA ARG A 74 12.42 -8.74 -23.53
C ARG A 74 12.15 -7.25 -23.51
N GLN A 75 11.00 -6.82 -24.04
CA GLN A 75 10.58 -5.42 -23.98
C GLN A 75 10.34 -4.97 -22.53
N LEU A 76 9.69 -5.80 -21.72
CA LEU A 76 9.47 -5.55 -20.30
C LEU A 76 10.80 -5.35 -19.58
N VAL A 77 11.74 -6.31 -19.72
CA VAL A 77 13.07 -6.25 -19.11
C VAL A 77 13.83 -5.01 -19.57
N HIS A 78 13.79 -4.70 -20.88
CA HIS A 78 14.46 -3.53 -21.45
C HIS A 78 13.93 -2.21 -20.85
N ASN A 79 12.62 -2.10 -20.64
CA ASN A 79 12.00 -0.92 -20.05
C ASN A 79 12.39 -0.69 -18.59
N PHE A 80 12.68 -1.77 -17.83
CA PHE A 80 13.10 -1.68 -16.43
C PHE A 80 14.62 -1.65 -16.25
N SER A 81 15.35 -2.26 -17.16
CA SER A 81 16.79 -2.50 -17.01
C SER A 81 17.55 -1.97 -18.22
N GLY A 82 18.39 -0.94 -18.01
CA GLY A 82 19.16 -0.35 -19.11
C GLY A 82 20.27 -1.26 -19.64
N LYS A 83 21.18 -1.73 -18.77
CA LYS A 83 22.37 -2.49 -19.15
C LYS A 83 22.40 -3.93 -18.63
N ASP A 84 21.71 -4.21 -17.53
CA ASP A 84 21.65 -5.55 -16.91
C ASP A 84 20.24 -5.83 -16.35
N SER A 85 19.99 -7.06 -15.92
CA SER A 85 18.70 -7.47 -15.38
C SER A 85 18.49 -7.14 -13.90
N THR A 86 19.43 -6.44 -13.24
CA THR A 86 19.42 -6.22 -11.79
C THR A 86 18.20 -5.44 -11.33
N ALA A 87 17.84 -4.36 -12.06
CA ALA A 87 16.67 -3.56 -11.71
C ALA A 87 15.36 -4.36 -11.84
N PHE A 88 15.25 -5.19 -12.89
CA PHE A 88 14.11 -6.08 -13.09
C PHE A 88 14.03 -7.13 -11.97
N LYS A 89 15.16 -7.78 -11.63
CA LYS A 89 15.25 -8.74 -10.52
C LYS A 89 14.80 -8.13 -9.20
N ASN A 90 15.30 -6.95 -8.86
CA ASN A 90 14.92 -6.26 -7.63
C ASN A 90 13.43 -5.94 -7.58
N MET A 91 12.84 -5.56 -8.72
CA MET A 91 11.39 -5.34 -8.83
C MET A 91 10.61 -6.65 -8.57
N VAL A 92 11.03 -7.77 -9.16
CA VAL A 92 10.42 -9.09 -8.95
C VAL A 92 10.44 -9.45 -7.47
N TYR A 93 11.58 -9.29 -6.80
CA TYR A 93 11.69 -9.59 -5.37
C TYR A 93 10.83 -8.66 -4.52
N THR A 94 10.77 -7.38 -4.85
CA THR A 94 9.89 -6.42 -4.16
C THR A 94 8.41 -6.80 -4.29
N ILE A 95 7.98 -7.21 -5.49
CA ILE A 95 6.60 -7.66 -5.72
C ILE A 95 6.33 -8.96 -4.97
N TYR A 96 7.28 -9.90 -4.99
CA TYR A 96 7.17 -11.16 -4.25
C TYR A 96 7.02 -10.89 -2.75
N ASP A 97 7.95 -10.13 -2.15
CA ASP A 97 7.93 -9.82 -0.73
C ASP A 97 6.64 -9.09 -0.32
N PHE A 98 6.13 -8.18 -1.17
CA PHE A 98 4.83 -7.54 -0.96
C PHE A 98 3.69 -8.56 -1.01
N SER A 99 3.68 -9.47 -1.98
CA SER A 99 2.63 -10.49 -2.09
C SER A 99 2.53 -11.35 -0.84
N GLN A 100 3.67 -11.64 -0.19
CA GLN A 100 3.73 -12.43 1.05
C GLN A 100 3.08 -11.72 2.26
N SER A 101 2.89 -10.42 2.22
CA SER A 101 2.18 -9.67 3.28
C SER A 101 0.66 -9.70 3.12
N THR A 102 0.16 -10.20 2.00
CA THR A 102 -1.28 -10.32 1.71
C THR A 102 -1.86 -11.58 2.35
N SER A 103 -3.17 -11.62 2.53
CA SER A 103 -3.86 -12.79 3.09
C SER A 103 -3.72 -14.03 2.23
N ASN A 104 -3.62 -13.89 0.91
CA ASN A 104 -3.43 -14.98 -0.04
C ASN A 104 -2.57 -14.50 -1.23
N PRO A 105 -1.25 -14.76 -1.24
CA PRO A 105 -0.34 -14.33 -2.30
C PRO A 105 -0.74 -14.80 -3.70
N LYS A 106 -1.24 -16.03 -3.82
CA LYS A 106 -1.65 -16.62 -5.10
C LYS A 106 -2.84 -15.85 -5.70
N VAL A 107 -3.87 -15.61 -4.90
CA VAL A 107 -5.05 -14.82 -5.31
C VAL A 107 -4.66 -13.38 -5.58
N TRP A 108 -3.78 -12.80 -4.78
CA TRP A 108 -3.32 -11.44 -5.01
C TRP A 108 -2.58 -11.29 -6.35
N LEU A 109 -1.67 -12.22 -6.67
CA LEU A 109 -0.96 -12.21 -7.95
C LEU A 109 -1.88 -12.48 -9.15
N SER A 110 -2.89 -13.37 -9.03
CA SER A 110 -3.79 -13.69 -10.13
C SER A 110 -4.85 -12.60 -10.40
N ASP A 111 -5.47 -12.10 -9.34
CA ASP A 111 -6.70 -11.30 -9.47
C ASP A 111 -6.49 -9.83 -9.11
N THR A 112 -5.65 -9.53 -8.12
CA THR A 112 -5.54 -8.16 -7.58
C THR A 112 -4.41 -7.38 -8.22
N PHE A 113 -3.31 -8.05 -8.58
CA PHE A 113 -2.08 -7.43 -9.07
C PHE A 113 -2.32 -6.46 -10.24
N LEU A 114 -3.10 -6.87 -11.25
CA LEU A 114 -3.42 -6.03 -12.41
C LEU A 114 -4.73 -5.25 -12.27
N LYS A 115 -5.59 -5.60 -11.32
CA LYS A 115 -6.94 -5.03 -11.20
C LYS A 115 -6.93 -3.50 -11.17
N ARG A 116 -5.99 -2.91 -10.44
CA ARG A 116 -5.83 -1.45 -10.41
C ARG A 116 -5.33 -0.90 -11.74
N ALA A 117 -4.37 -1.56 -12.38
CA ALA A 117 -3.85 -1.13 -13.68
C ALA A 117 -4.94 -1.23 -14.75
N GLU A 118 -5.76 -2.28 -14.73
CA GLU A 118 -6.87 -2.46 -15.66
C GLU A 118 -8.02 -1.48 -15.43
N ALA A 119 -8.35 -1.18 -14.17
CA ALA A 119 -9.40 -0.24 -13.79
C ALA A 119 -8.96 1.23 -13.93
N PHE A 120 -7.66 1.52 -13.75
CA PHE A 120 -7.12 2.88 -13.67
C PHE A 120 -6.74 3.42 -15.06
N THR A 121 -7.75 3.51 -15.95
CA THR A 121 -7.56 3.88 -17.36
C THR A 121 -7.89 5.33 -17.68
N THR A 122 -8.65 5.98 -16.79
CA THR A 122 -9.13 7.34 -16.99
C THR A 122 -9.26 8.06 -15.63
N PHE A 123 -9.41 9.37 -15.66
CA PHE A 123 -9.66 10.17 -14.45
C PHE A 123 -10.93 9.74 -13.69
N LYS A 124 -11.88 9.04 -14.33
CA LYS A 124 -13.07 8.50 -13.62
C LYS A 124 -12.74 7.50 -12.52
N ALA A 125 -11.61 6.81 -12.66
CA ALA A 125 -11.15 5.82 -11.67
C ALA A 125 -10.46 6.44 -10.45
N ILE A 126 -10.21 7.76 -10.45
CA ILE A 126 -9.57 8.44 -9.32
C ILE A 126 -10.55 8.52 -8.14
N PRO A 127 -10.14 8.16 -6.91
CA PRO A 127 -10.98 8.30 -5.73
C PRO A 127 -11.43 9.75 -5.49
N ASP A 128 -12.67 9.94 -5.00
CA ASP A 128 -13.22 11.25 -4.65
C ASP A 128 -12.30 12.05 -3.71
N GLN A 129 -11.66 11.37 -2.77
CA GLN A 129 -10.74 12.00 -1.84
C GLN A 129 -9.59 12.73 -2.53
N VAL A 130 -9.03 12.16 -3.61
CA VAL A 130 -7.94 12.82 -4.36
C VAL A 130 -8.42 14.09 -5.04
N ILE A 131 -9.65 14.07 -5.56
CA ILE A 131 -10.27 15.26 -6.16
C ILE A 131 -10.47 16.32 -5.08
N LEU A 132 -11.05 15.94 -3.96
CA LEU A 132 -11.29 16.83 -2.82
C LEU A 132 -9.98 17.43 -2.30
N ASP A 133 -8.92 16.63 -2.18
CA ASP A 133 -7.60 17.12 -1.75
C ASP A 133 -7.03 18.17 -2.71
N VAL A 134 -7.22 18.01 -4.02
CA VAL A 134 -6.78 18.99 -5.02
C VAL A 134 -7.59 20.28 -4.90
N LEU A 135 -8.92 20.20 -4.82
CA LEU A 135 -9.81 21.36 -4.73
C LEU A 135 -9.58 22.12 -3.42
N THR A 136 -9.44 21.42 -2.30
CA THR A 136 -9.09 22.00 -1.00
C THR A 136 -7.73 22.70 -1.08
N CYS A 137 -6.72 22.04 -1.67
CA CYS A 137 -5.39 22.66 -1.84
C CYS A 137 -5.44 23.92 -2.72
N MET A 138 -6.32 24.00 -3.71
CA MET A 138 -6.52 25.22 -4.50
C MET A 138 -7.10 26.35 -3.64
N GLN A 139 -8.09 26.08 -2.80
CA GLN A 139 -8.69 27.05 -1.87
C GLN A 139 -7.68 27.51 -0.83
N ASP A 140 -6.97 26.58 -0.18
CA ASP A 140 -5.91 26.89 0.80
C ASP A 140 -4.80 27.75 0.18
N THR A 141 -4.42 27.48 -1.08
CA THR A 141 -3.42 28.28 -1.81
C THR A 141 -3.93 29.69 -2.06
N ALA A 142 -5.20 29.86 -2.43
CA ALA A 142 -5.81 31.16 -2.61
C ALA A 142 -5.84 31.95 -1.30
N ASP A 143 -6.19 31.31 -0.19
CA ASP A 143 -6.23 31.94 1.14
C ASP A 143 -4.83 32.32 1.63
N GLN A 144 -3.84 31.44 1.50
CA GLN A 144 -2.43 31.75 1.82
C GLN A 144 -1.90 32.90 0.97
N LEU A 145 -2.25 32.95 -0.34
CA LEU A 145 -1.84 34.06 -1.21
C LEU A 145 -2.51 35.36 -0.79
N GLN A 146 -3.78 35.34 -0.39
CA GLN A 146 -4.49 36.47 0.15
C GLN A 146 -3.82 37.01 1.42
N ASP A 147 -3.42 36.10 2.34
CA ASP A 147 -2.73 36.50 3.57
C ASP A 147 -1.37 37.16 3.26
N VAL A 148 -0.61 36.60 2.30
CA VAL A 148 0.67 37.18 1.87
C VAL A 148 0.48 38.53 1.24
N THR A 149 -0.61 38.78 0.44
CA THR A 149 -0.89 40.08 -0.16
C THR A 149 -1.33 41.13 0.86
N ASN A 150 -1.80 40.72 2.05
CA ASN A 150 -2.20 41.59 3.16
C ASN A 150 -1.05 41.92 4.12
N LEU A 151 0.15 41.37 3.94
CA LEU A 151 1.30 41.68 4.80
C LEU A 151 1.68 43.16 4.68
N GLU A 152 2.09 43.77 5.78
CA GLU A 152 2.43 45.20 5.88
C GLU A 152 3.46 45.65 4.83
N TYR A 153 4.45 44.83 4.55
CA TYR A 153 5.53 45.14 3.59
C TYR A 153 5.21 44.69 2.15
N TYR A 154 4.03 44.15 1.87
CA TYR A 154 3.65 43.79 0.52
C TYR A 154 3.24 45.07 -0.27
N LYS A 155 3.91 45.28 -1.39
CA LYS A 155 3.67 46.50 -2.24
C LYS A 155 2.41 46.35 -3.07
N GLN A 156 1.25 46.71 -2.51
CA GLN A 156 -0.04 46.67 -3.21
C GLN A 156 -0.15 47.77 -4.25
N THR A 157 0.40 48.98 -3.96
CA THR A 157 0.28 50.15 -4.83
C THR A 157 1.62 50.75 -5.21
N THR A 158 1.66 51.41 -6.35
CA THR A 158 2.77 52.23 -6.83
C THR A 158 2.83 53.57 -6.06
N LYS A 159 3.93 54.34 -6.25
CA LYS A 159 4.08 55.67 -5.69
C LYS A 159 2.95 56.64 -6.13
N THR A 160 2.26 56.34 -7.24
CA THR A 160 1.15 57.12 -7.78
C THR A 160 -0.23 56.61 -7.34
N GLY A 161 -0.29 55.69 -6.41
CA GLY A 161 -1.53 55.09 -5.86
C GLY A 161 -2.22 54.05 -6.75
N LYS A 162 -1.65 53.69 -7.91
CA LYS A 162 -2.19 52.62 -8.77
C LYS A 162 -1.74 51.24 -8.27
N PRO A 163 -2.59 50.19 -8.39
CA PRO A 163 -2.18 48.82 -8.04
C PRO A 163 -0.92 48.41 -8.80
N THR A 164 -0.02 47.65 -8.13
CA THR A 164 1.14 47.07 -8.80
C THR A 164 0.72 45.91 -9.70
N ALA A 165 1.47 45.64 -10.76
CA ALA A 165 1.22 44.49 -11.65
C ALA A 165 1.25 43.15 -10.90
N ASN A 166 2.18 42.97 -9.93
CA ASN A 166 2.25 41.77 -9.11
C ASN A 166 0.99 41.64 -8.23
N TYR A 167 0.51 42.72 -7.63
CA TYR A 167 -0.69 42.67 -6.81
C TYR A 167 -1.92 42.28 -7.63
N GLN A 168 -2.09 42.90 -8.81
CA GLN A 168 -3.17 42.53 -9.72
C GLN A 168 -3.12 41.11 -10.19
N ASN A 169 -1.90 40.58 -10.51
CA ASN A 169 -1.72 39.20 -10.89
C ASN A 169 -2.08 38.23 -9.75
N HIS A 170 -1.65 38.55 -8.52
CA HIS A 170 -2.00 37.70 -7.37
C HIS A 170 -3.48 37.71 -7.06
N LEU A 171 -4.18 38.87 -7.19
CA LEU A 171 -5.65 38.94 -7.06
C LEU A 171 -6.34 38.08 -8.11
N ASN A 172 -5.88 38.14 -9.37
CA ASN A 172 -6.42 37.29 -10.43
C ASN A 172 -6.22 35.80 -10.14
N ILE A 173 -5.02 35.39 -9.62
CA ILE A 173 -4.75 33.99 -9.23
C ILE A 173 -5.71 33.55 -8.12
N ILE A 174 -5.90 34.37 -7.09
CA ILE A 174 -6.83 34.09 -5.98
C ILE A 174 -8.25 33.85 -6.50
N GLU A 175 -8.75 34.78 -7.33
CA GLU A 175 -10.09 34.71 -7.91
C GLU A 175 -10.26 33.44 -8.76
N GLN A 176 -9.33 33.18 -9.68
CA GLN A 176 -9.38 32.05 -10.59
C GLN A 176 -9.25 30.72 -9.87
N LEU A 177 -8.40 30.58 -8.81
CA LEU A 177 -8.31 29.37 -8.03
C LEU A 177 -9.62 29.06 -7.29
N ARG A 178 -10.23 30.06 -6.68
CA ARG A 178 -11.53 29.94 -5.99
C ARG A 178 -12.65 29.57 -6.95
N GLU A 179 -12.73 30.28 -8.09
CA GLU A 179 -13.74 30.04 -9.12
C GLU A 179 -13.67 28.64 -9.71
N LYS A 180 -12.46 28.20 -10.12
CA LYS A 180 -12.25 26.88 -10.68
C LYS A 180 -12.52 25.76 -9.66
N ALA A 181 -12.17 25.94 -8.38
CA ALA A 181 -12.48 24.98 -7.33
C ALA A 181 -14.00 24.90 -7.06
N LEU A 182 -14.69 26.05 -6.99
CA LEU A 182 -16.13 26.11 -6.73
C LEU A 182 -16.96 25.52 -7.87
N HIS A 183 -16.56 25.78 -9.12
CA HIS A 183 -17.29 25.35 -10.31
C HIS A 183 -16.70 24.10 -10.98
N PHE A 184 -15.87 23.31 -10.25
CA PHE A 184 -15.19 22.16 -10.79
C PHE A 184 -16.13 21.20 -11.52
N GLU A 185 -17.22 20.78 -10.89
CA GLU A 185 -18.16 19.81 -11.46
C GLU A 185 -18.83 20.32 -12.76
N SER A 186 -19.16 21.60 -12.84
CA SER A 186 -19.82 22.19 -13.99
C SER A 186 -18.86 22.53 -15.13
N GLN A 187 -17.61 22.89 -14.84
CA GLN A 187 -16.62 23.32 -15.84
C GLN A 187 -15.74 22.16 -16.34
N TYR A 188 -15.36 21.26 -15.46
CA TYR A 188 -14.39 20.21 -15.75
C TYR A 188 -14.94 18.81 -15.53
N GLY A 189 -15.58 18.57 -14.38
CA GLY A 189 -15.94 17.24 -13.95
C GLY A 189 -14.72 16.33 -13.78
N ARG A 190 -14.93 15.07 -13.48
CA ARG A 190 -13.83 14.09 -13.30
C ARG A 190 -12.95 13.92 -14.53
N ASP A 191 -13.56 13.81 -15.70
CA ASP A 191 -12.83 13.62 -16.96
C ASP A 191 -11.96 14.84 -17.32
N GLY A 192 -12.33 16.02 -16.85
CA GLY A 192 -11.60 17.26 -17.06
C GLY A 192 -10.49 17.56 -16.04
N LEU A 193 -10.18 16.67 -15.12
CA LEU A 193 -9.12 16.87 -14.10
C LEU A 193 -7.75 17.18 -14.73
N GLY A 194 -7.41 16.57 -15.86
CA GLY A 194 -6.19 16.87 -16.61
C GLY A 194 -6.20 18.30 -17.19
N CYS A 195 -7.35 18.73 -17.69
CA CYS A 195 -7.55 20.10 -18.18
C CYS A 195 -7.46 21.12 -17.03
N LEU A 196 -8.13 20.85 -15.89
CA LEU A 196 -8.00 21.69 -14.70
C LEU A 196 -6.53 21.82 -14.27
N ALA A 197 -5.79 20.70 -14.23
CA ALA A 197 -4.38 20.73 -13.85
C ALA A 197 -3.55 21.58 -14.79
N SER A 198 -3.81 21.54 -16.11
CA SER A 198 -3.13 22.38 -17.11
C SER A 198 -3.46 23.84 -16.89
N ASP A 199 -4.74 24.19 -16.84
CA ASP A 199 -5.21 25.57 -16.67
C ASP A 199 -4.67 26.21 -15.40
N VAL A 200 -4.62 25.45 -14.29
CA VAL A 200 -4.09 25.97 -13.02
C VAL A 200 -2.56 26.06 -13.07
N MET A 201 -1.86 25.13 -13.74
CA MET A 201 -0.40 25.23 -13.91
C MET A 201 -0.01 26.45 -14.74
N ASP A 202 -0.79 26.80 -15.76
CA ASP A 202 -0.55 27.98 -16.60
C ASP A 202 -0.87 29.29 -15.87
N LEU A 203 -1.80 29.24 -14.88
CA LEU A 203 -2.20 30.38 -14.07
C LEU A 203 -1.17 30.75 -13.00
N ILE A 204 -0.55 29.74 -12.34
CA ILE A 204 0.35 29.96 -11.21
C ILE A 204 1.80 30.13 -11.67
N PRO A 205 2.64 30.91 -10.92
CA PRO A 205 4.03 31.08 -11.29
C PRO A 205 4.84 29.78 -11.15
N ALA A 206 5.92 29.65 -11.94
CA ALA A 206 6.85 28.53 -11.84
C ALA A 206 7.57 28.46 -10.47
N SER A 207 7.79 29.62 -9.84
CA SER A 207 8.33 29.69 -8.48
C SER A 207 7.32 29.17 -7.46
N PRO A 208 7.70 28.24 -6.57
CA PRO A 208 6.79 27.73 -5.53
C PRO A 208 6.53 28.75 -4.41
N ALA A 209 7.25 29.88 -4.39
CA ALA A 209 7.17 30.85 -3.31
C ALA A 209 6.98 32.29 -3.83
N VAL A 210 6.27 33.07 -3.05
CA VAL A 210 6.17 34.54 -3.16
C VAL A 210 7.20 35.14 -2.22
N THR A 211 7.97 36.14 -2.70
CA THR A 211 8.95 36.85 -1.87
C THR A 211 8.43 38.22 -1.48
N VAL A 212 8.39 38.51 -0.19
CA VAL A 212 7.98 39.80 0.38
C VAL A 212 9.06 40.29 1.33
N ALA A 213 9.61 41.49 1.08
CA ALA A 213 10.67 42.09 1.88
C ALA A 213 11.90 41.16 2.13
N GLY A 214 12.20 40.27 1.19
CA GLY A 214 13.30 39.30 1.29
C GLY A 214 12.94 37.96 1.92
N GLU A 215 11.77 37.83 2.51
CA GLU A 215 11.25 36.59 3.08
C GLU A 215 10.48 35.78 2.05
N LYS A 216 10.65 34.44 2.05
CA LYS A 216 10.01 33.53 1.09
C LYS A 216 8.84 32.79 1.70
N TYR A 217 7.67 32.94 1.12
CA TYR A 217 6.42 32.26 1.49
C TYR A 217 6.11 31.18 0.44
N PRO A 218 6.16 29.87 0.77
CA PRO A 218 6.06 28.77 -0.20
C PRO A 218 4.60 28.45 -0.57
N VAL A 219 3.82 29.46 -0.94
CA VAL A 219 2.37 29.41 -1.18
C VAL A 219 1.97 28.34 -2.22
N PHE A 220 2.71 28.24 -3.31
CA PHE A 220 2.35 27.36 -4.44
C PHE A 220 2.94 25.95 -4.34
N LYS A 221 3.77 25.63 -3.32
CA LYS A 221 4.53 24.39 -3.25
C LYS A 221 3.65 23.14 -3.26
N ASN A 222 2.63 23.12 -2.43
CA ASN A 222 1.72 21.98 -2.30
C ASN A 222 0.83 21.84 -3.55
N LEU A 223 0.28 22.94 -4.03
CA LEU A 223 -0.54 22.93 -5.23
C LEU A 223 0.24 22.43 -6.45
N GLN A 224 1.45 22.92 -6.68
CA GLN A 224 2.31 22.43 -7.77
C GLN A 224 2.60 20.93 -7.67
N LYS A 225 2.75 20.38 -6.45
CA LYS A 225 2.92 18.94 -6.24
C LYS A 225 1.68 18.16 -6.68
N HIS A 226 0.48 18.59 -6.27
CA HIS A 226 -0.77 17.95 -6.67
C HIS A 226 -0.99 18.00 -8.19
N LEU A 227 -0.77 19.16 -8.80
CA LEU A 227 -0.92 19.32 -10.25
C LEU A 227 0.07 18.47 -11.05
N LYS A 228 1.34 18.37 -10.62
CA LYS A 228 2.32 17.48 -11.23
C LYS A 228 1.89 16.01 -11.14
N ASN A 229 1.33 15.60 -10.00
CA ASN A 229 0.82 14.23 -9.86
C ASN A 229 -0.33 13.95 -10.85
N LEU A 230 -1.26 14.89 -11.03
CA LEU A 230 -2.34 14.75 -12.02
C LEU A 230 -1.79 14.66 -13.46
N LYS A 231 -0.77 15.44 -13.79
CA LYS A 231 -0.09 15.35 -15.10
C LYS A 231 0.62 14.01 -15.30
N HIS A 232 1.24 13.45 -14.26
CA HIS A 232 1.82 12.11 -14.34
C HIS A 232 0.74 11.06 -14.60
N LEU A 233 -0.44 11.17 -13.98
CA LEU A 233 -1.57 10.27 -14.24
C LEU A 233 -2.04 10.35 -15.70
N GLU A 234 -2.11 11.55 -16.28
CA GLU A 234 -2.45 11.73 -17.69
C GLU A 234 -1.50 10.97 -18.62
N ILE A 235 -0.19 11.02 -18.32
CA ILE A 235 0.83 10.25 -19.05
C ILE A 235 0.60 8.75 -18.86
N ILE A 236 0.33 8.29 -17.64
CA ILE A 236 0.04 6.89 -17.35
C ILE A 236 -1.17 6.42 -18.17
N PHE A 237 -2.28 7.14 -18.16
CA PHE A 237 -3.48 6.78 -18.92
C PHE A 237 -3.23 6.72 -20.43
N LYS A 238 -2.39 7.62 -20.94
CA LYS A 238 -2.03 7.64 -22.36
C LYS A 238 -1.28 6.38 -22.80
N TYR A 239 -0.35 5.89 -21.97
CA TYR A 239 0.53 4.76 -22.31
C TYR A 239 0.07 3.42 -21.74
N GLN A 240 -0.98 3.41 -20.92
CA GLN A 240 -1.48 2.21 -20.28
C GLN A 240 -1.89 1.10 -21.29
N PRO A 241 -2.59 1.38 -22.42
CA PRO A 241 -2.94 0.34 -23.38
C PRO A 241 -1.72 -0.40 -23.94
N GLU A 242 -0.59 0.31 -24.10
CA GLU A 242 0.68 -0.28 -24.56
C GLU A 242 1.40 -1.05 -23.45
N SER A 243 1.20 -0.61 -22.20
CA SER A 243 1.86 -1.20 -21.01
C SER A 243 1.13 -2.46 -20.51
N LEU A 244 -0.18 -2.56 -20.71
CA LEU A 244 -0.99 -3.66 -20.18
C LEU A 244 -0.54 -5.05 -20.65
N PRO A 245 -0.20 -5.30 -21.94
CA PRO A 245 0.37 -6.57 -22.35
C PRO A 245 1.67 -6.93 -21.64
N LEU A 246 2.54 -5.94 -21.37
CA LEU A 246 3.79 -6.14 -20.64
C LEU A 246 3.53 -6.48 -19.16
N LEU A 247 2.55 -5.81 -18.55
CA LEU A 247 2.15 -6.10 -17.16
C LEU A 247 1.52 -7.50 -17.03
N LYS A 248 0.80 -7.99 -18.05
CA LYS A 248 0.30 -9.37 -18.07
C LYS A 248 1.42 -10.41 -18.13
N VAL A 249 2.47 -10.12 -18.90
CA VAL A 249 3.66 -10.98 -18.92
C VAL A 249 4.39 -10.94 -17.57
N LEU A 250 4.49 -9.77 -16.95
CA LEU A 250 5.03 -9.64 -15.60
C LEU A 250 4.20 -10.44 -14.59
N GLN A 251 2.87 -10.37 -14.66
CA GLN A 251 1.98 -11.13 -13.79
C GLN A 251 2.23 -12.63 -13.92
N ALA A 252 2.28 -13.16 -15.15
CA ALA A 252 2.57 -14.57 -15.40
C ALA A 252 3.94 -14.96 -14.83
N PHE A 253 4.97 -14.15 -15.08
CA PHE A 253 6.30 -14.37 -14.52
C PHE A 253 6.28 -14.40 -12.99
N MET A 254 5.54 -13.51 -12.34
CA MET A 254 5.42 -13.45 -10.88
C MET A 254 4.70 -14.66 -10.30
N GLN A 255 3.67 -15.15 -10.98
CA GLN A 255 2.95 -16.36 -10.59
C GLN A 255 3.87 -17.58 -10.65
N ASP A 256 4.56 -17.77 -11.78
CA ASP A 256 5.51 -18.87 -11.98
C ASP A 256 6.69 -18.78 -11.00
N PHE A 257 7.23 -17.56 -10.76
CA PHE A 257 8.30 -17.37 -9.79
C PHE A 257 7.86 -17.72 -8.36
N SER A 258 6.69 -17.26 -7.94
CA SER A 258 6.17 -17.57 -6.61
C SER A 258 5.94 -19.07 -6.42
N GLU A 259 5.42 -19.75 -7.44
CA GLU A 259 5.19 -21.19 -7.40
C GLU A 259 6.49 -21.99 -7.41
N GLN A 260 7.42 -21.70 -8.33
CA GLN A 260 8.70 -22.42 -8.42
C GLN A 260 9.57 -22.19 -7.18
N TYR A 261 9.55 -20.98 -6.61
CA TYR A 261 10.29 -20.70 -5.39
C TYR A 261 9.70 -21.47 -4.19
N LEU A 262 8.37 -21.59 -4.09
CA LEU A 262 7.74 -22.44 -3.08
C LEU A 262 8.08 -23.92 -3.29
N GLN A 263 8.07 -24.42 -4.54
CA GLN A 263 8.47 -25.79 -4.84
C GLN A 263 9.94 -26.07 -4.47
N ALA A 264 10.85 -25.13 -4.75
CA ALA A 264 12.25 -25.25 -4.33
C ALA A 264 12.38 -25.33 -2.80
N LYS A 265 11.62 -24.51 -2.05
CA LYS A 265 11.57 -24.56 -0.58
C LYS A 265 11.00 -25.89 -0.06
N ILE A 266 9.99 -26.46 -0.72
CA ILE A 266 9.43 -27.77 -0.39
C ILE A 266 10.48 -28.86 -0.59
N GLN A 267 11.24 -28.83 -1.69
CA GLN A 267 12.31 -29.83 -1.96
C GLN A 267 13.41 -29.77 -0.90
N GLU A 268 13.78 -28.59 -0.45
CA GLU A 268 14.76 -28.38 0.63
C GLU A 268 14.17 -28.65 2.03
N ASN A 269 12.86 -28.87 2.14
CA ASN A 269 12.10 -28.94 3.40
C ASN A 269 12.43 -27.76 4.33
N ALA A 270 12.56 -26.55 3.75
CA ALA A 270 13.02 -25.35 4.40
C ALA A 270 12.15 -24.16 3.95
N PHE A 271 11.59 -23.42 4.91
CA PHE A 271 10.58 -22.40 4.66
C PHE A 271 10.93 -21.06 5.31
N GLU A 272 10.48 -19.98 4.73
CA GLU A 272 10.52 -18.64 5.35
C GLU A 272 9.38 -18.50 6.37
N PHE A 273 9.47 -17.56 7.29
CA PHE A 273 8.39 -17.28 8.26
C PHE A 273 7.05 -16.97 7.59
N SER A 274 7.08 -16.26 6.45
CA SER A 274 5.88 -15.97 5.66
C SER A 274 5.20 -17.23 5.13
N ASP A 275 5.96 -18.22 4.68
CA ASP A 275 5.39 -19.50 4.24
C ASP A 275 4.67 -20.21 5.37
N ILE A 276 5.30 -20.25 6.55
CA ILE A 276 4.73 -20.89 7.74
C ILE A 276 3.42 -20.20 8.15
N ALA A 277 3.38 -18.88 8.06
CA ALA A 277 2.16 -18.13 8.34
C ALA A 277 1.04 -18.42 7.32
N HIS A 278 1.37 -18.52 6.03
CA HIS A 278 0.40 -18.89 5.00
C HIS A 278 -0.07 -20.35 5.13
N PHE A 279 0.81 -21.29 5.49
CA PHE A 279 0.41 -22.68 5.79
C PHE A 279 -0.53 -22.73 6.99
N ALA A 280 -0.26 -21.94 8.04
CA ALA A 280 -1.16 -21.87 9.19
C ALA A 280 -2.56 -21.36 8.79
N ILE A 281 -2.63 -20.31 7.97
CA ILE A 281 -3.88 -19.80 7.42
C ILE A 281 -4.59 -20.87 6.59
N GLN A 282 -3.88 -21.52 5.67
CA GLN A 282 -4.45 -22.56 4.81
C GLN A 282 -4.99 -23.75 5.62
N ILE A 283 -4.26 -24.21 6.66
CA ILE A 283 -4.74 -25.25 7.57
C ILE A 283 -6.06 -24.87 8.20
N LEU A 284 -6.17 -23.64 8.71
CA LEU A 284 -7.39 -23.15 9.36
C LEU A 284 -8.54 -22.90 8.37
N GLU A 285 -8.24 -22.54 7.11
CA GLU A 285 -9.25 -22.33 6.06
C GLU A 285 -9.81 -23.63 5.52
N GLU A 286 -8.94 -24.64 5.30
CA GLU A 286 -9.34 -25.91 4.70
C GLU A 286 -9.85 -26.94 5.69
N ASN A 287 -9.64 -26.73 7.02
CA ASN A 287 -10.04 -27.69 8.05
C ASN A 287 -10.91 -27.03 9.12
N ASP A 288 -12.22 -27.09 8.92
CA ASP A 288 -13.22 -26.52 9.84
C ASP A 288 -13.08 -27.03 11.28
N ASP A 289 -12.82 -28.33 11.47
CA ASP A 289 -12.64 -28.95 12.79
C ASP A 289 -11.44 -28.34 13.54
N ILE A 290 -10.33 -28.12 12.83
CA ILE A 290 -9.13 -27.50 13.43
C ILE A 290 -9.42 -26.05 13.77
N ARG A 291 -10.05 -25.31 12.86
CA ARG A 291 -10.44 -23.91 13.10
C ARG A 291 -11.35 -23.79 14.31
N GLN A 292 -12.41 -24.60 14.38
CA GLN A 292 -13.34 -24.61 15.49
C GLN A 292 -12.65 -24.94 16.82
N LEU A 293 -11.72 -25.91 16.82
CA LEU A 293 -10.94 -26.25 17.99
C LEU A 293 -10.20 -25.05 18.59
N TYR A 294 -9.59 -24.18 17.73
CA TYR A 294 -8.90 -22.99 18.19
C TYR A 294 -9.87 -21.87 18.62
N GLN A 295 -10.98 -21.70 17.90
CA GLN A 295 -12.03 -20.72 18.27
C GLN A 295 -12.68 -21.05 19.61
N ASP A 296 -12.89 -22.32 19.90
CA ASP A 296 -13.45 -22.79 21.18
C ASP A 296 -12.40 -22.74 22.33
N LYS A 297 -11.12 -22.93 21.97
CA LYS A 297 -10.03 -22.93 22.95
C LYS A 297 -9.77 -21.53 23.53
N TYR A 298 -9.85 -20.49 22.69
CA TYR A 298 -9.47 -19.14 23.11
C TYR A 298 -10.66 -18.36 23.60
N HIS A 299 -10.66 -18.06 24.90
CA HIS A 299 -11.61 -17.14 25.49
C HIS A 299 -11.40 -15.72 24.98
N GLU A 300 -10.14 -15.30 24.84
CA GLU A 300 -9.72 -14.01 24.29
C GLU A 300 -8.49 -14.17 23.38
N VAL A 301 -8.48 -13.41 22.28
CA VAL A 301 -7.36 -13.25 21.35
C VAL A 301 -6.87 -11.82 21.51
N MET A 302 -5.74 -11.66 22.22
CA MET A 302 -5.16 -10.36 22.52
C MET A 302 -4.00 -10.05 21.58
N VAL A 303 -3.99 -8.85 21.02
CA VAL A 303 -2.96 -8.37 20.08
C VAL A 303 -2.42 -7.04 20.57
N ASP A 304 -1.11 -6.99 20.80
CA ASP A 304 -0.37 -5.76 21.07
C ASP A 304 0.25 -5.20 19.80
N GLU A 305 0.59 -3.91 19.79
CA GLU A 305 1.16 -3.20 18.62
C GLU A 305 0.34 -3.39 17.33
N TYR A 306 -1.00 -3.37 17.46
CA TYR A 306 -1.91 -3.69 16.37
C TYR A 306 -1.72 -2.81 15.12
N GLN A 307 -1.17 -1.58 15.26
CA GLN A 307 -0.84 -0.69 14.15
C GLN A 307 0.24 -1.24 13.21
N ASP A 308 0.98 -2.27 13.62
CA ASP A 308 2.06 -2.87 12.84
C ASP A 308 1.66 -4.18 12.14
N ASN A 309 0.37 -4.53 12.19
CA ASN A 309 -0.16 -5.70 11.51
C ASN A 309 -0.23 -5.49 9.97
N ASN A 310 -0.09 -6.60 9.25
CA ASN A 310 -0.37 -6.70 7.83
C ASN A 310 -1.61 -7.55 7.55
N HIS A 311 -2.05 -7.62 6.31
CA HIS A 311 -3.27 -8.36 5.92
C HIS A 311 -3.18 -9.87 6.16
N MET A 312 -2.00 -10.46 6.08
CA MET A 312 -1.78 -11.88 6.40
C MET A 312 -2.03 -12.15 7.89
N GLN A 313 -1.45 -11.33 8.76
CA GLN A 313 -1.64 -11.43 10.21
C GLN A 313 -3.10 -11.18 10.60
N GLU A 314 -3.73 -10.17 10.00
CA GLU A 314 -5.16 -9.90 10.23
C GLU A 314 -6.03 -11.10 9.85
N ARG A 315 -5.75 -11.74 8.70
CA ARG A 315 -6.49 -12.95 8.29
C ARG A 315 -6.32 -14.10 9.28
N LEU A 316 -5.11 -14.31 9.80
CA LEU A 316 -4.86 -15.32 10.83
C LEU A 316 -5.69 -15.04 12.09
N LEU A 317 -5.72 -13.80 12.55
CA LEU A 317 -6.50 -13.39 13.73
C LEU A 317 -8.01 -13.59 13.52
N ASP A 318 -8.52 -13.31 12.32
CA ASP A 318 -9.91 -13.57 11.97
C ASP A 318 -10.27 -15.05 12.07
N LEU A 319 -9.37 -15.92 11.59
CA LEU A 319 -9.60 -17.37 11.63
C LEU A 319 -9.55 -17.95 13.04
N LEU A 320 -8.76 -17.34 13.93
CA LEU A 320 -8.64 -17.75 15.33
C LEU A 320 -9.76 -17.21 16.23
N SER A 321 -10.39 -16.12 15.81
CA SER A 321 -11.46 -15.45 16.56
C SER A 321 -12.83 -16.06 16.28
N ASN A 322 -13.69 -16.07 17.29
CA ASN A 322 -15.11 -16.39 17.15
C ASN A 322 -16.00 -15.18 16.80
N GLY A 323 -15.37 -14.04 16.47
CA GLY A 323 -16.05 -12.79 16.11
C GLY A 323 -16.33 -11.82 17.27
N HIS A 324 -16.14 -12.26 18.53
CA HIS A 324 -16.48 -11.46 19.73
C HIS A 324 -15.37 -11.45 20.80
N ASN A 325 -14.26 -12.16 20.57
CA ASN A 325 -13.22 -12.40 21.58
C ASN A 325 -11.88 -11.75 21.23
N ARG A 326 -11.86 -10.71 20.39
CA ARG A 326 -10.63 -9.99 20.03
C ARG A 326 -10.43 -8.76 20.91
N PHE A 327 -9.24 -8.61 21.47
CA PHE A 327 -8.80 -7.42 22.17
C PHE A 327 -7.51 -6.90 21.53
N MET A 328 -7.54 -5.68 20.99
CA MET A 328 -6.44 -5.11 20.23
C MET A 328 -5.97 -3.81 20.84
N VAL A 329 -4.67 -3.69 21.06
CA VAL A 329 -4.02 -2.48 21.59
C VAL A 329 -3.02 -1.96 20.57
N GLY A 330 -2.98 -0.65 20.36
CA GLY A 330 -2.04 -0.03 19.46
C GLY A 330 -2.17 1.50 19.45
N ASP A 331 -1.17 2.16 18.89
CA ASP A 331 -1.17 3.60 18.63
C ASP A 331 -0.72 3.87 17.19
N ILE A 332 -1.62 4.33 16.34
CA ILE A 332 -1.33 4.58 14.93
C ILE A 332 -0.20 5.58 14.70
N LYS A 333 0.04 6.49 15.68
CA LYS A 333 1.14 7.46 15.61
C LYS A 333 2.52 6.80 15.78
N GLN A 334 2.55 5.60 16.35
CA GLN A 334 3.77 4.81 16.57
C GLN A 334 4.04 3.83 15.43
N SER A 335 3.18 3.76 14.41
CA SER A 335 3.40 2.90 13.23
C SER A 335 4.62 3.37 12.44
N ILE A 336 5.74 2.64 12.56
CA ILE A 336 7.01 2.89 11.86
C ILE A 336 7.43 1.71 10.98
N TYR A 337 6.70 0.58 11.02
CA TYR A 337 7.07 -0.66 10.35
C TYR A 337 6.48 -0.83 8.94
N ARG A 338 6.10 0.27 8.27
CA ARG A 338 5.64 0.23 6.88
C ARG A 338 6.63 -0.46 5.93
N PHE A 339 7.92 -0.41 6.22
CA PHE A 339 8.96 -1.11 5.47
C PHE A 339 8.91 -2.65 5.67
N ARG A 340 8.19 -3.15 6.70
CA ARG A 340 7.86 -4.56 6.92
C ARG A 340 6.46 -4.91 6.43
N GLN A 341 5.90 -4.07 5.54
CA GLN A 341 4.55 -4.23 4.97
C GLN A 341 3.40 -4.09 5.99
N ALA A 342 3.65 -3.48 7.16
CA ALA A 342 2.58 -3.08 8.06
C ALA A 342 1.63 -2.10 7.34
N ASP A 343 0.32 -2.30 7.52
CA ASP A 343 -0.70 -1.42 6.94
C ASP A 343 -1.53 -0.74 8.05
N PRO A 344 -1.19 0.51 8.41
CA PRO A 344 -1.95 1.26 9.41
C PRO A 344 -3.42 1.49 9.06
N GLN A 345 -3.81 1.26 7.80
CA GLN A 345 -5.22 1.38 7.39
C GLN A 345 -6.08 0.28 8.00
N ILE A 346 -5.50 -0.89 8.29
CA ILE A 346 -6.18 -1.96 9.03
C ILE A 346 -6.69 -1.43 10.37
N PHE A 347 -5.79 -0.81 11.15
CA PHE A 347 -6.16 -0.21 12.44
C PHE A 347 -7.25 0.86 12.29
N ASN A 348 -7.11 1.78 11.33
CA ASN A 348 -8.09 2.83 11.09
C ASN A 348 -9.45 2.28 10.68
N GLN A 349 -9.49 1.24 9.85
CA GLN A 349 -10.74 0.63 9.41
C GLN A 349 -11.43 -0.07 10.58
N THR A 350 -10.70 -0.88 11.33
CA THR A 350 -11.22 -1.58 12.51
C THR A 350 -11.77 -0.60 13.54
N PHE A 351 -11.05 0.51 13.79
CA PHE A 351 -11.51 1.57 14.69
C PHE A 351 -12.82 2.23 14.22
N LYS A 352 -12.96 2.51 12.92
CA LYS A 352 -14.19 3.06 12.34
C LYS A 352 -15.34 2.07 12.42
N ASP A 353 -15.07 0.79 12.18
CA ASP A 353 -16.08 -0.27 12.23
C ASP A 353 -16.62 -0.43 13.65
N PHE A 354 -15.76 -0.34 14.68
CA PHE A 354 -16.18 -0.34 16.08
C PHE A 354 -16.96 0.92 16.47
N GLN A 355 -16.56 2.10 15.95
CA GLN A 355 -17.35 3.32 16.16
C GLN A 355 -18.73 3.26 15.52
N ALA A 356 -18.84 2.65 14.34
CA ALA A 356 -20.12 2.50 13.64
C ALA A 356 -21.04 1.44 14.29
N ASN A 357 -20.45 0.41 14.92
CA ASN A 357 -21.15 -0.72 15.54
C ASN A 357 -20.62 -0.96 16.97
N PRO A 358 -20.99 -0.10 17.95
CA PRO A 358 -20.48 -0.21 19.31
C PRO A 358 -20.83 -1.52 20.03
N GLU A 359 -21.85 -2.25 19.55
CA GLU A 359 -22.25 -3.55 20.10
C GLU A 359 -21.25 -4.67 19.75
N HIS A 360 -20.37 -4.45 18.77
CA HIS A 360 -19.32 -5.39 18.35
C HIS A 360 -17.93 -5.06 18.93
N GLY A 361 -17.79 -3.91 19.61
CA GLY A 361 -16.56 -3.50 20.26
C GLY A 361 -16.87 -2.68 21.50
N SER A 362 -16.57 -3.19 22.65
CA SER A 362 -16.59 -2.45 23.93
C SER A 362 -15.17 -2.10 24.32
#